data_b95b6aa465cdfd5edd4b332a767608b9
#
_entry.id   b95b6aa465cdfd5edd4b332a767608b9
#
_cell.length_a   1.000
_cell.length_b   1.000
_cell.length_c   1.000
_cell.angle_alpha   90.00
_cell.angle_beta   90.00
_cell.angle_gamma   90.00
#
_symmetry.space_group_name_H-M   'P 1'
#
loop_
_entity.id
_entity.type
_entity.pdbx_description
1 polymer ?
#
loop_
_entity_poly.entity_id
_entity_poly.type
_entity_poly.pdbx_seq_one_letter_code
_entity_poly.pdbx_strand_id
1 'polypeptide(L)'
;VYKRQHIGNARPMIVFDTVRRYFEYKGYEVNYVSNFTDVDDKIIKKAIEEGVDAETISKRYIAECKKDMEGMNIKPATKNPKATEEIGGMLDMIQTLIDKGHAYVAADGTVYFRTRSFKDYGKLSHKNLDDLQGGNRSLLVSGEDQKEDPLDFVLWKPKKEGEPYWDSCWCQGRPGWHIECSVMSCLL
;
A
#
# COMPACT_ATOMS: atom_id res chain seq x y z
N VAL A 1 -5.84 -3.82 -7.08
CA VAL A 1 -6.75 -4.83 -7.65
C VAL A 1 -6.79 -4.68 -9.17
N TYR A 2 -6.14 -5.57 -9.89
CA TYR A 2 -5.93 -5.44 -11.35
C TYR A 2 -6.37 -6.67 -12.16
N LYS A 3 -6.86 -7.72 -11.50
CA LYS A 3 -7.36 -8.97 -12.10
C LYS A 3 -8.25 -9.72 -11.12
N ARG A 4 -9.01 -10.70 -11.61
CA ARG A 4 -9.77 -11.62 -10.75
C ARG A 4 -8.86 -12.31 -9.74
N GLN A 5 -9.39 -12.54 -8.54
CA GLN A 5 -8.64 -13.16 -7.47
C GLN A 5 -8.35 -14.65 -7.78
N HIS A 6 -7.15 -15.08 -7.42
CA HIS A 6 -6.81 -16.50 -7.41
C HIS A 6 -7.25 -17.12 -6.08
N ILE A 7 -7.62 -18.40 -6.09
CA ILE A 7 -8.07 -19.10 -4.87
C ILE A 7 -7.07 -18.99 -3.70
N GLY A 8 -5.77 -18.88 -3.99
CA GLY A 8 -4.76 -18.65 -2.97
C GLY A 8 -4.92 -17.31 -2.22
N ASN A 9 -5.52 -16.30 -2.85
CA ASN A 9 -5.81 -15.01 -2.20
C ASN A 9 -7.05 -15.08 -1.30
N ALA A 10 -7.92 -16.08 -1.48
CA ALA A 10 -9.07 -16.32 -0.61
C ALA A 10 -8.66 -16.79 0.78
N ARG A 11 -7.52 -17.48 0.89
CA ARG A 11 -7.04 -18.04 2.16
C ARG A 11 -6.94 -16.99 3.29
N PRO A 12 -6.22 -15.88 3.17
CA PRO A 12 -6.19 -14.88 4.23
C PRO A 12 -7.58 -14.27 4.49
N MET A 13 -8.40 -14.07 3.47
CA MET A 13 -9.75 -13.53 3.62
C MET A 13 -10.63 -14.43 4.48
N ILE A 14 -10.62 -15.76 4.21
CA ILE A 14 -11.38 -16.75 4.97
C ILE A 14 -10.86 -16.86 6.41
N VAL A 15 -9.53 -16.86 6.60
CA VAL A 15 -8.92 -16.94 7.93
C VAL A 15 -9.36 -15.76 8.79
N PHE A 16 -9.25 -14.55 8.29
CA PHE A 16 -9.64 -13.36 9.05
C PHE A 16 -11.15 -13.23 9.23
N ASP A 17 -11.97 -13.69 8.30
CA ASP A 17 -13.42 -13.80 8.51
C ASP A 17 -13.76 -14.79 9.64
N THR A 18 -13.05 -15.92 9.69
CA THR A 18 -13.19 -16.91 10.79
C THR A 18 -12.82 -16.30 12.14
N VAL A 19 -11.68 -15.56 12.21
CA VAL A 19 -11.25 -14.86 13.42
C VAL A 19 -12.29 -13.82 13.84
N ARG A 20 -12.79 -13.01 12.90
CA ARG A 20 -13.84 -12.03 13.15
C ARG A 20 -15.09 -12.70 13.73
N ARG A 21 -15.60 -13.76 13.09
CA ARG A 21 -16.79 -14.51 13.56
C ARG A 21 -16.58 -15.10 14.95
N TYR A 22 -15.38 -15.55 15.26
CA TYR A 22 -15.06 -16.06 16.58
C TYR A 22 -15.14 -14.97 17.65
N PHE A 23 -14.58 -13.78 17.41
CA PHE A 23 -14.69 -12.66 18.34
C PHE A 23 -16.13 -12.19 18.51
N GLU A 24 -16.90 -12.09 17.43
CA GLU A 24 -18.33 -11.78 17.47
C GLU A 24 -19.10 -12.84 18.30
N TYR A 25 -18.80 -14.11 18.10
CA TYR A 25 -19.38 -15.20 18.89
C TYR A 25 -19.05 -15.09 20.39
N LYS A 26 -17.88 -14.58 20.72
CA LYS A 26 -17.46 -14.31 22.12
C LYS A 26 -18.07 -13.04 22.70
N GLY A 27 -18.91 -12.32 21.93
CA GLY A 27 -19.62 -11.12 22.37
C GLY A 27 -18.85 -9.80 22.15
N TYR A 28 -17.74 -9.82 21.39
CA TYR A 28 -17.03 -8.61 21.04
C TYR A 28 -17.69 -7.90 19.85
N GLU A 29 -17.71 -6.58 19.89
CA GLU A 29 -17.95 -5.76 18.72
C GLU A 29 -16.67 -5.72 17.87
N VAL A 30 -16.76 -6.09 16.60
CA VAL A 30 -15.60 -6.22 15.74
C VAL A 30 -15.67 -5.19 14.60
N ASN A 31 -14.77 -4.22 14.63
CA ASN A 31 -14.54 -3.32 13.50
C ASN A 31 -13.50 -3.95 12.55
N TYR A 32 -13.96 -4.67 11.54
CA TYR A 32 -13.09 -5.32 10.57
C TYR A 32 -12.84 -4.42 9.37
N VAL A 33 -11.58 -4.09 9.15
CA VAL A 33 -11.16 -3.21 8.06
C VAL A 33 -10.25 -3.95 7.10
N SER A 34 -10.56 -3.81 5.82
CA SER A 34 -9.77 -4.39 4.73
C SER A 34 -9.68 -3.38 3.59
N ASN A 35 -8.48 -2.91 3.29
CA ASN A 35 -8.26 -1.92 2.24
C ASN A 35 -8.34 -2.52 0.84
N PHE A 36 -8.56 -1.63 -0.14
CA PHE A 36 -8.27 -1.91 -1.54
C PHE A 36 -7.15 -1.01 -2.03
N THR A 37 -6.06 -1.62 -2.51
CA THR A 37 -5.04 -0.91 -3.29
C THR A 37 -5.61 -0.66 -4.67
N ASP A 38 -5.99 0.56 -4.96
CA ASP A 38 -6.66 0.99 -6.19
C ASP A 38 -5.75 1.83 -7.09
N VAL A 39 -4.51 2.08 -6.67
CA VAL A 39 -3.41 2.66 -7.46
C VAL A 39 -2.13 1.85 -7.25
N ASP A 40 -1.59 1.27 -8.32
CA ASP A 40 -0.39 0.40 -8.27
C ASP A 40 0.16 0.24 -9.70
N ASP A 41 1.45 -0.07 -9.84
CA ASP A 41 2.10 -0.26 -11.15
C ASP A 41 1.38 -1.28 -12.03
N LYS A 42 0.80 -2.34 -11.45
CA LYS A 42 0.09 -3.38 -12.19
C LYS A 42 -1.28 -2.93 -12.67
N ILE A 43 -1.97 -2.08 -11.88
CA ILE A 43 -3.24 -1.47 -12.27
C ILE A 43 -2.99 -0.53 -13.46
N ILE A 44 -1.97 0.33 -13.34
CA ILE A 44 -1.59 1.29 -14.37
C ILE A 44 -1.22 0.56 -15.67
N LYS A 45 -0.35 -0.44 -15.59
CA LYS A 45 0.02 -1.25 -16.75
C LYS A 45 -1.20 -1.87 -17.43
N LYS A 46 -2.13 -2.42 -16.64
CA LYS A 46 -3.37 -3.03 -17.15
C LYS A 46 -4.27 -1.99 -17.81
N ALA A 47 -4.37 -0.79 -17.24
CA ALA A 47 -5.14 0.31 -17.79
C ALA A 47 -4.59 0.74 -19.15
N ILE A 48 -3.27 0.89 -19.27
CA ILE A 48 -2.60 1.19 -20.56
C ILE A 48 -2.85 0.09 -21.60
N GLU A 49 -2.72 -1.18 -21.22
CA GLU A 49 -2.97 -2.33 -22.09
C GLU A 49 -4.41 -2.37 -22.63
N GLU A 50 -5.39 -1.96 -21.82
CA GLU A 50 -6.81 -1.96 -22.21
C GLU A 50 -7.28 -0.62 -22.79
N GLY A 51 -6.44 0.42 -22.80
CA GLY A 51 -6.80 1.75 -23.30
C GLY A 51 -7.86 2.47 -22.45
N VAL A 52 -7.86 2.22 -21.13
CA VAL A 52 -8.79 2.82 -20.15
C VAL A 52 -7.99 3.46 -19.01
N ASP A 53 -8.67 4.23 -18.13
CA ASP A 53 -8.04 4.77 -16.94
C ASP A 53 -7.86 3.73 -15.81
N ALA A 54 -6.94 4.00 -14.88
CA ALA A 54 -6.63 3.12 -13.76
C ALA A 54 -7.84 2.95 -12.81
N GLU A 55 -8.66 3.98 -12.68
CA GLU A 55 -9.86 3.95 -11.85
C GLU A 55 -10.90 2.95 -12.39
N THR A 56 -11.08 2.90 -13.71
CA THR A 56 -11.96 1.93 -14.38
C THR A 56 -11.53 0.50 -14.10
N ILE A 57 -10.23 0.22 -14.18
CA ILE A 57 -9.67 -1.10 -13.86
C ILE A 57 -9.94 -1.45 -12.40
N SER A 58 -9.59 -0.55 -11.46
CA SER A 58 -9.78 -0.79 -10.02
C SER A 58 -11.24 -1.01 -9.66
N LYS A 59 -12.15 -0.17 -10.13
CA LYS A 59 -13.60 -0.30 -9.88
C LYS A 59 -14.14 -1.66 -10.36
N ARG A 60 -13.76 -2.06 -11.57
CA ARG A 60 -14.15 -3.35 -12.15
C ARG A 60 -13.75 -4.52 -11.25
N TYR A 61 -12.45 -4.59 -10.90
CA TYR A 61 -11.94 -5.73 -10.15
C TYR A 61 -12.22 -5.68 -8.64
N ILE A 62 -12.50 -4.52 -8.06
CA ILE A 62 -13.06 -4.42 -6.71
C ILE A 62 -14.47 -5.04 -6.69
N ALA A 63 -15.30 -4.76 -7.69
CA ALA A 63 -16.64 -5.36 -7.80
C ALA A 63 -16.56 -6.88 -7.94
N GLU A 64 -15.66 -7.40 -8.80
CA GLU A 64 -15.42 -8.83 -8.94
C GLU A 64 -14.90 -9.47 -7.64
N CYS A 65 -13.97 -8.80 -6.94
CA CYS A 65 -13.45 -9.28 -5.66
C CYS A 65 -14.58 -9.40 -4.60
N LYS A 66 -15.43 -8.38 -4.49
CA LYS A 66 -16.58 -8.41 -3.58
C LYS A 66 -17.52 -9.57 -3.89
N LYS A 67 -17.82 -9.80 -5.17
CA LYS A 67 -18.64 -10.93 -5.62
C LYS A 67 -18.01 -12.29 -5.29
N ASP A 68 -16.70 -12.41 -5.52
CA ASP A 68 -15.96 -13.64 -5.16
C ASP A 68 -15.98 -13.88 -3.63
N MET A 69 -15.83 -12.82 -2.81
CA MET A 69 -15.94 -12.91 -1.35
C MET A 69 -17.34 -13.32 -0.88
N GLU A 70 -18.39 -12.75 -1.47
CA GLU A 70 -19.77 -13.11 -1.19
C GLU A 70 -20.05 -14.58 -1.53
N GLY A 71 -19.56 -15.05 -2.69
CA GLY A 71 -19.67 -16.46 -3.11
C GLY A 71 -18.96 -17.44 -2.16
N MET A 72 -17.97 -16.98 -1.41
CA MET A 72 -17.28 -17.74 -0.35
C MET A 72 -17.88 -17.54 1.04
N ASN A 73 -19.03 -16.87 1.15
CA ASN A 73 -19.70 -16.56 2.43
C ASN A 73 -18.81 -15.74 3.41
N ILE A 74 -17.92 -14.91 2.88
CA ILE A 74 -17.10 -13.98 3.67
C ILE A 74 -17.95 -12.75 3.98
N LYS A 75 -18.03 -12.35 5.24
CA LYS A 75 -18.75 -11.14 5.66
C LYS A 75 -18.10 -9.89 5.06
N PRO A 76 -18.87 -8.93 4.55
CA PRO A 76 -18.33 -7.63 4.14
C PRO A 76 -17.56 -6.95 5.27
N ALA A 77 -16.44 -6.31 4.95
CA ALA A 77 -15.71 -5.52 5.94
C ALA A 77 -16.56 -4.34 6.43
N THR A 78 -16.30 -3.89 7.66
CA THR A 78 -16.92 -2.69 8.23
C THR A 78 -16.53 -1.46 7.42
N LYS A 79 -15.26 -1.39 6.99
CA LYS A 79 -14.73 -0.36 6.11
C LYS A 79 -13.80 -0.97 5.07
N ASN A 80 -13.81 -0.40 3.86
CA ASN A 80 -12.86 -0.71 2.80
C ASN A 80 -12.20 0.59 2.32
N PRO A 81 -11.24 1.17 3.05
CA PRO A 81 -10.54 2.35 2.60
C PRO A 81 -9.76 2.08 1.31
N LYS A 82 -9.64 3.10 0.47
CA LYS A 82 -8.88 3.06 -0.77
C LYS A 82 -7.69 4.00 -0.69
N ALA A 83 -6.58 3.62 -1.33
CA ALA A 83 -5.38 4.44 -1.33
C ALA A 83 -5.62 5.82 -1.96
N THR A 84 -6.40 5.89 -3.04
CA THR A 84 -6.70 7.16 -3.74
C THR A 84 -7.56 8.12 -2.93
N GLU A 85 -8.30 7.64 -1.95
CA GLU A 85 -9.15 8.47 -1.06
C GLU A 85 -8.36 9.08 0.10
N GLU A 86 -7.12 8.59 0.37
CA GLU A 86 -6.33 8.92 1.56
C GLU A 86 -5.01 9.66 1.23
N ILE A 87 -4.89 10.22 0.04
CA ILE A 87 -3.67 10.90 -0.42
C ILE A 87 -3.27 12.06 0.51
N GLY A 88 -4.22 12.87 0.96
CA GLY A 88 -3.95 13.97 1.90
C GLY A 88 -3.28 13.48 3.19
N GLY A 89 -3.82 12.44 3.82
CA GLY A 89 -3.23 11.83 5.01
C GLY A 89 -1.85 11.22 4.76
N MET A 90 -1.61 10.69 3.54
CA MET A 90 -0.27 10.20 3.17
C MET A 90 0.74 11.33 3.07
N LEU A 91 0.38 12.45 2.44
CA LEU A 91 1.25 13.63 2.35
C LEU A 91 1.59 14.19 3.73
N ASP A 92 0.62 14.31 4.61
CA ASP A 92 0.81 14.80 5.99
C ASP A 92 1.71 13.86 6.80
N MET A 93 1.51 12.55 6.69
CA MET A 93 2.35 11.57 7.38
C MET A 93 3.78 11.60 6.84
N ILE A 94 3.98 11.67 5.54
CA ILE A 94 5.31 11.76 4.91
C ILE A 94 6.03 13.04 5.39
N GLN A 95 5.35 14.18 5.40
CA GLN A 95 5.93 15.43 5.89
C GLN A 95 6.34 15.29 7.36
N THR A 96 5.49 14.70 8.18
CA THR A 96 5.82 14.44 9.59
C THR A 96 7.07 13.56 9.74
N LEU A 97 7.24 12.55 8.88
CA LEU A 97 8.43 11.70 8.89
C LEU A 97 9.69 12.46 8.46
N ILE A 98 9.58 13.35 7.49
CA ILE A 98 10.68 14.24 7.08
C ILE A 98 11.08 15.16 8.24
N ASP A 99 10.12 15.84 8.84
CA ASP A 99 10.34 16.78 9.95
C ASP A 99 11.01 16.10 11.17
N LYS A 100 10.70 14.81 11.38
CA LYS A 100 11.33 13.99 12.43
C LYS A 100 12.66 13.35 12.03
N GLY A 101 13.12 13.54 10.80
CA GLY A 101 14.38 12.98 10.29
C GLY A 101 14.29 11.49 9.92
N HIS A 102 13.09 10.92 9.83
CA HIS A 102 12.87 9.53 9.44
C HIS A 102 12.63 9.33 7.95
N ALA A 103 12.52 10.41 7.19
CA ALA A 103 12.43 10.38 5.74
C ALA A 103 13.28 11.49 5.13
N TYR A 104 13.60 11.35 3.84
CA TYR A 104 14.36 12.34 3.08
C TYR A 104 13.88 12.39 1.62
N VAL A 105 14.15 13.54 0.99
CA VAL A 105 13.78 13.79 -0.41
C VAL A 105 15.04 13.65 -1.26
N ALA A 106 14.99 12.81 -2.27
CA ALA A 106 16.04 12.64 -3.26
C ALA A 106 15.99 13.74 -4.34
N ALA A 107 17.05 13.83 -5.15
CA ALA A 107 17.19 14.89 -6.15
C ALA A 107 16.08 14.92 -7.23
N ASP A 108 15.47 13.78 -7.53
CA ASP A 108 14.36 13.65 -8.47
C ASP A 108 12.97 13.89 -7.84
N GLY A 109 12.92 14.22 -6.54
CA GLY A 109 11.69 14.41 -5.79
C GLY A 109 11.11 13.12 -5.18
N THR A 110 11.77 11.98 -5.34
CA THR A 110 11.39 10.73 -4.64
C THR A 110 11.60 10.90 -3.14
N VAL A 111 10.62 10.49 -2.33
CA VAL A 111 10.76 10.49 -0.88
C VAL A 111 10.98 9.09 -0.38
N TYR A 112 12.03 8.89 0.41
CA TYR A 112 12.39 7.62 1.02
C TYR A 112 12.23 7.63 2.53
N PHE A 113 11.82 6.50 3.10
CA PHE A 113 11.93 6.25 4.53
C PHE A 113 13.35 5.81 4.86
N ARG A 114 13.96 6.47 5.85
CA ARG A 114 15.30 6.17 6.35
C ARG A 114 15.22 5.04 7.38
N THR A 115 15.33 3.79 6.91
CA THR A 115 15.08 2.59 7.71
C THR A 115 15.94 2.53 8.98
N ARG A 116 17.23 2.86 8.90
CA ARG A 116 18.15 2.83 10.06
C ARG A 116 17.92 3.96 11.07
N SER A 117 17.11 4.97 10.75
CA SER A 117 16.73 6.02 11.70
C SER A 117 15.78 5.52 12.78
N PHE A 118 15.08 4.40 12.54
CA PHE A 118 14.14 3.80 13.48
C PHE A 118 14.78 2.62 14.21
N LYS A 119 15.18 2.83 15.46
CA LYS A 119 15.97 1.86 16.26
C LYS A 119 15.31 0.49 16.43
N ASP A 120 13.99 0.47 16.52
CA ASP A 120 13.20 -0.76 16.72
C ASP A 120 12.72 -1.40 15.40
N TYR A 121 13.26 -0.95 14.25
CA TYR A 121 12.90 -1.55 12.97
C TYR A 121 13.31 -3.03 12.94
N GLY A 122 12.37 -3.89 12.55
CA GLY A 122 12.59 -5.33 12.57
C GLY A 122 12.19 -6.05 13.86
N LYS A 123 11.93 -5.32 14.96
CA LYS A 123 11.56 -5.90 16.26
C LYS A 123 10.34 -6.83 16.17
N LEU A 124 9.28 -6.43 15.49
CA LEU A 124 8.06 -7.23 15.33
C LEU A 124 8.30 -8.50 14.48
N SER A 125 9.11 -8.37 13.43
CA SER A 125 9.44 -9.49 12.53
C SER A 125 10.58 -10.36 13.01
N HIS A 126 11.23 -10.01 14.14
CA HIS A 126 12.44 -10.65 14.67
C HIS A 126 13.60 -10.69 13.65
N LYS A 127 13.67 -9.68 12.77
CA LYS A 127 14.73 -9.57 11.76
C LYS A 127 15.79 -8.58 12.19
N ASN A 128 17.04 -9.00 12.05
CA ASN A 128 18.18 -8.10 12.16
C ASN A 128 18.36 -7.34 10.84
N LEU A 129 18.50 -6.02 10.90
CA LEU A 129 18.71 -5.17 9.71
C LEU A 129 19.98 -5.53 8.96
N ASP A 130 21.04 -5.93 9.67
CA ASP A 130 22.33 -6.25 9.04
C ASP A 130 22.29 -7.57 8.26
N ASP A 131 21.33 -8.45 8.57
CA ASP A 131 21.09 -9.70 7.85
C ASP A 131 20.13 -9.51 6.64
N LEU A 132 19.47 -8.35 6.57
CA LEU A 132 18.60 -8.01 5.45
C LEU A 132 19.45 -7.52 4.28
N GLN A 133 19.74 -8.39 3.33
CA GLN A 133 20.24 -7.95 2.03
C GLN A 133 19.14 -7.13 1.33
N GLY A 134 19.51 -5.95 0.82
CA GLY A 134 18.63 -5.10 0.04
C GLY A 134 17.85 -5.92 -0.99
N GLY A 135 16.54 -5.79 -0.96
CA GLY A 135 15.61 -6.76 -1.53
C GLY A 135 15.96 -7.25 -2.94
N ASN A 136 15.94 -8.55 -3.10
CA ASN A 136 16.03 -9.31 -4.36
C ASN A 136 14.86 -9.04 -5.34
N ARG A 137 14.28 -7.85 -5.32
CA ARG A 137 13.34 -7.42 -6.35
C ARG A 137 14.12 -6.74 -7.46
N SER A 138 14.44 -7.51 -8.48
CA SER A 138 14.95 -7.04 -9.78
C SER A 138 13.96 -6.16 -10.58
N LEU A 139 13.03 -5.53 -9.92
CA LEU A 139 12.26 -4.42 -10.45
C LEU A 139 13.13 -3.19 -10.20
N LEU A 140 13.90 -2.80 -11.22
CA LEU A 140 14.53 -1.48 -11.29
C LEU A 140 13.45 -0.41 -11.09
N VAL A 141 13.22 -0.04 -9.85
CA VAL A 141 12.41 1.13 -9.51
C VAL A 141 13.31 2.32 -9.85
N SER A 142 12.87 3.21 -10.74
CA SER A 142 13.60 4.44 -11.03
C SER A 142 13.90 5.15 -9.68
N GLY A 143 15.16 5.51 -9.47
CA GLY A 143 15.62 6.17 -8.26
C GLY A 143 16.32 5.28 -7.24
N GLU A 144 16.48 3.97 -7.47
CA GLU A 144 17.19 3.08 -6.52
C GLU A 144 18.65 3.48 -6.27
N ASP A 145 19.26 4.15 -7.21
CA ASP A 145 20.60 4.73 -7.14
C ASP A 145 20.72 5.97 -6.23
N GLN A 146 19.59 6.55 -5.79
CA GLN A 146 19.53 7.75 -4.95
C GLN A 146 19.23 7.45 -3.47
N LYS A 147 19.16 6.17 -3.10
CA LYS A 147 18.98 5.77 -1.70
C LYS A 147 20.22 6.00 -0.86
N GLU A 148 20.05 6.52 0.36
CA GLU A 148 21.13 6.61 1.35
C GLU A 148 21.54 5.22 1.87
N ASP A 149 20.58 4.29 2.00
CA ASP A 149 20.81 2.91 2.42
C ASP A 149 19.98 1.96 1.53
N PRO A 150 20.51 0.79 1.13
CA PRO A 150 19.77 -0.19 0.33
C PRO A 150 18.45 -0.67 0.96
N LEU A 151 18.31 -0.58 2.28
CA LEU A 151 17.12 -0.96 3.01
C LEU A 151 16.03 0.12 3.00
N ASP A 152 16.35 1.35 2.56
CA ASP A 152 15.37 2.42 2.47
C ASP A 152 14.31 2.09 1.41
N PHE A 153 13.10 2.55 1.64
CA PHE A 153 12.00 2.26 0.74
C PHE A 153 11.20 3.54 0.42
N VAL A 154 10.57 3.51 -0.74
CA VAL A 154 9.85 4.66 -1.28
C VAL A 154 8.56 4.91 -0.50
N LEU A 155 8.36 6.17 -0.10
CA LEU A 155 7.10 6.70 0.45
C LEU A 155 6.31 7.47 -0.60
N TRP A 156 7.00 8.23 -1.47
CA TRP A 156 6.42 8.99 -2.58
C TRP A 156 7.34 8.92 -3.78
N LYS A 157 6.80 8.73 -4.98
CA LYS A 157 7.58 8.62 -6.21
C LYS A 157 7.05 9.53 -7.29
N PRO A 158 7.94 10.17 -8.09
CA PRO A 158 7.55 11.02 -9.20
C PRO A 158 6.67 10.29 -10.21
N LYS A 159 5.75 11.01 -10.82
CA LYS A 159 4.90 10.49 -11.90
C LYS A 159 5.74 10.14 -13.11
N LYS A 160 5.28 9.14 -13.85
CA LYS A 160 5.71 8.85 -15.21
C LYS A 160 4.60 9.23 -16.19
N GLU A 161 4.94 9.33 -17.46
CA GLU A 161 3.97 9.62 -18.52
C GLU A 161 2.85 8.54 -18.52
N GLY A 162 1.60 9.00 -18.56
CA GLY A 162 0.42 8.12 -18.54
C GLY A 162 0.03 7.57 -17.18
N GLU A 163 0.76 7.90 -16.08
CA GLU A 163 0.39 7.49 -14.73
C GLU A 163 -0.55 8.50 -14.05
N PRO A 164 -1.50 8.03 -13.22
CA PRO A 164 -2.22 8.91 -12.30
C PRO A 164 -1.23 9.55 -11.32
N TYR A 165 -1.48 10.81 -10.96
CA TYR A 165 -0.61 11.53 -10.05
C TYR A 165 -1.39 12.54 -9.21
N TRP A 166 -0.77 12.95 -8.12
CA TRP A 166 -1.23 14.02 -7.23
C TRP A 166 -0.11 15.03 -7.01
N ASP A 167 -0.48 16.26 -6.73
CA ASP A 167 0.47 17.31 -6.40
C ASP A 167 0.99 17.12 -4.98
N SER A 168 2.29 17.32 -4.80
CA SER A 168 2.95 17.39 -3.50
C SER A 168 3.99 18.51 -3.49
N CYS A 169 4.52 18.85 -2.32
CA CYS A 169 5.59 19.82 -2.20
C CYS A 169 6.95 19.31 -2.74
N TRP A 170 7.08 18.02 -3.00
CA TRP A 170 8.32 17.39 -3.49
C TRP A 170 8.30 17.21 -5.01
N CYS A 171 7.22 16.67 -5.53
CA CYS A 171 7.01 16.50 -6.98
C CYS A 171 5.55 16.09 -7.25
N GLN A 172 5.11 16.23 -8.50
CA GLN A 172 3.91 15.52 -8.96
C GLN A 172 4.20 14.02 -8.99
N GLY A 173 3.40 13.23 -8.26
CA GLY A 173 3.72 11.83 -8.07
C GLY A 173 2.60 11.02 -7.45
N ARG A 174 2.96 9.88 -6.91
CA ARG A 174 2.04 8.93 -6.29
C ARG A 174 2.68 8.22 -5.10
N PRO A 175 1.87 7.67 -4.16
CA PRO A 175 2.39 7.00 -2.97
C PRO A 175 3.20 5.74 -3.31
N GLY A 176 4.14 5.44 -2.43
CA GLY A 176 4.74 4.12 -2.31
C GLY A 176 3.80 3.18 -1.56
N TRP A 177 3.95 1.89 -1.75
CA TRP A 177 3.03 0.89 -1.20
C TRP A 177 2.91 0.91 0.33
N HIS A 178 4.00 1.17 1.04
CA HIS A 178 4.03 1.07 2.51
C HIS A 178 3.29 2.21 3.22
N ILE A 179 3.28 3.42 2.67
CA ILE A 179 2.60 4.57 3.29
C ILE A 179 1.09 4.42 3.25
N GLU A 180 0.55 3.74 2.24
CA GLU A 180 -0.89 3.51 2.07
C GLU A 180 -1.47 2.80 3.30
N CYS A 181 -0.92 1.63 3.64
CA CYS A 181 -1.40 0.85 4.79
C CYS A 181 -1.19 1.58 6.12
N SER A 182 -0.09 2.34 6.24
CA SER A 182 0.21 3.11 7.46
C SER A 182 -0.86 4.16 7.73
N VAL A 183 -1.23 4.94 6.72
CA VAL A 183 -2.26 5.97 6.84
C VAL A 183 -3.65 5.36 7.05
N MET A 184 -4.02 4.38 6.23
CA MET A 184 -5.33 3.72 6.35
C MET A 184 -5.53 3.05 7.72
N SER A 185 -4.44 2.60 8.38
CA SER A 185 -4.51 2.05 9.74
C SER A 185 -4.68 3.12 10.82
N CYS A 186 -4.22 4.35 10.59
CA CYS A 186 -4.38 5.46 11.54
C CYS A 186 -5.79 6.09 11.54
N LEU A 187 -6.61 5.79 10.53
CA LEU A 187 -7.98 6.30 10.38
C LEU A 187 -9.03 5.47 11.14
N LEU A 188 -8.61 4.49 11.89
CA LEU A 188 -9.44 3.52 12.59
C LEU A 188 -9.42 3.73 14.08
#